data_ea06d9a59f44d3596cbf4579b74fdf2a
#
_entry.id   ea06d9a59f44d3596cbf4579b74fdf2a
#
_cell.length_a   1.000
_cell.length_b   1.000
_cell.length_c   1.000
_cell.angle_alpha   90.00
_cell.angle_beta   90.00
_cell.angle_gamma   90.00
#
_symmetry.space_group_name_H-M   'P 1'
#
loop_
_entity.id
_entity.type
_entity.pdbx_description
1 polymer ?
#
loop_
_entity_poly.entity_id
_entity_poly.type
_entity_poly.pdbx_seq_one_letter_code
_entity_poly.pdbx_strand_id
1 'polypeptide(L)'
;MEVNPSVPAKTVPEFIPYAKANPSKINMASGGKGSPGHVAGELFKTMTGVDMIHVPYRGDGLSLADLISGQVQVMFGVMPASLGYIRAGKLRALASATRQEVLPDVPTVGEFLPGFEARGWYGVVVPKATPVEIAGKLNQEINAALADPKMKKRLTELGVAVFAGSPADFGKFIADETEKGAKVIKSAGIKPE
;
A
#
# COMPACT_ATOMS: atom_id res chain seq x y z
N MET A 1 1.65 -6.52 1.39
CA MET A 1 1.93 -7.62 0.41
C MET A 1 1.02 -8.79 0.72
N GLU A 2 0.25 -9.21 -0.24
CA GLU A 2 -0.72 -10.30 -0.12
C GLU A 2 -0.72 -11.16 -1.38
N VAL A 3 -1.08 -12.42 -1.22
CA VAL A 3 -1.08 -13.40 -2.32
C VAL A 3 -2.38 -14.19 -2.35
N ASN A 4 -2.71 -14.74 -3.54
CA ASN A 4 -3.71 -15.78 -3.65
C ASN A 4 -3.25 -17.01 -2.84
N PRO A 5 -4.13 -17.71 -2.12
CA PRO A 5 -3.77 -18.91 -1.34
C PRO A 5 -3.16 -20.06 -2.14
N SER A 6 -3.33 -20.10 -3.47
CA SER A 6 -2.69 -21.08 -4.35
C SER A 6 -1.17 -20.90 -4.47
N VAL A 7 -0.65 -19.70 -4.16
CA VAL A 7 0.79 -19.46 -4.07
C VAL A 7 1.35 -20.27 -2.88
N PRO A 8 2.33 -21.14 -3.08
CA PRO A 8 2.80 -22.07 -2.03
C PRO A 8 3.53 -21.35 -0.89
N ALA A 9 4.00 -20.10 -1.08
CA ALA A 9 4.67 -19.30 -0.07
C ALA A 9 3.72 -18.77 1.01
N LYS A 10 4.11 -18.88 2.27
CA LYS A 10 3.39 -18.38 3.45
C LYS A 10 4.04 -17.17 4.10
N THR A 11 5.28 -16.88 3.73
CA THR A 11 6.11 -15.78 4.26
C THR A 11 6.84 -15.08 3.13
N VAL A 12 7.36 -13.87 3.38
CA VAL A 12 8.21 -13.16 2.41
C VAL A 12 9.50 -13.95 2.09
N PRO A 13 10.21 -14.52 3.10
CA PRO A 13 11.37 -15.37 2.83
C PRO A 13 11.09 -16.61 1.97
N GLU A 14 9.87 -17.16 2.02
CA GLU A 14 9.47 -18.26 1.14
C GLU A 14 9.06 -17.78 -0.25
N PHE A 15 8.44 -16.58 -0.33
CA PHE A 15 7.99 -16.01 -1.59
C PHE A 15 9.16 -15.64 -2.51
N ILE A 16 10.24 -15.07 -1.98
CA ILE A 16 11.38 -14.62 -2.78
C ILE A 16 12.01 -15.77 -3.60
N PRO A 17 12.41 -16.90 -3.00
CA PRO A 17 12.96 -18.02 -3.78
C PRO A 17 11.92 -18.65 -4.71
N TYR A 18 10.65 -18.73 -4.31
CA TYR A 18 9.58 -19.18 -5.18
C TYR A 18 9.45 -18.30 -6.43
N ALA A 19 9.45 -16.97 -6.26
CA ALA A 19 9.39 -16.04 -7.38
C ALA A 19 10.63 -16.11 -8.28
N LYS A 20 11.82 -16.24 -7.71
CA LYS A 20 13.07 -16.44 -8.47
C LYS A 20 13.10 -17.73 -9.28
N ALA A 21 12.49 -18.80 -8.78
CA ALA A 21 12.36 -20.06 -9.49
C ALA A 21 11.28 -20.05 -10.61
N ASN A 22 10.44 -19.01 -10.64
CA ASN A 22 9.35 -18.85 -11.59
C ASN A 22 9.38 -17.48 -12.29
N PRO A 23 10.50 -17.11 -12.97
CA PRO A 23 10.62 -15.81 -13.61
C PRO A 23 9.53 -15.62 -14.66
N SER A 24 8.97 -14.42 -14.72
CA SER A 24 7.88 -14.02 -15.65
C SER A 24 6.61 -14.89 -15.58
N LYS A 25 6.39 -15.65 -14.49
CA LYS A 25 5.18 -16.46 -14.29
C LYS A 25 4.28 -15.92 -13.17
N ILE A 26 4.76 -14.95 -12.42
CA ILE A 26 4.01 -14.32 -11.34
C ILE A 26 3.49 -12.98 -11.81
N ASN A 27 2.16 -12.86 -11.86
CA ASN A 27 1.48 -11.62 -12.19
C ASN A 27 1.26 -10.83 -10.89
N MET A 28 1.78 -9.61 -10.86
CA MET A 28 1.63 -8.64 -9.77
C MET A 28 0.56 -7.63 -10.14
N ALA A 29 -0.57 -7.66 -9.44
CA ALA A 29 -1.66 -6.71 -9.64
C ALA A 29 -1.41 -5.38 -8.94
N SER A 30 -1.95 -4.30 -9.48
CA SER A 30 -2.05 -2.99 -8.82
C SER A 30 -3.29 -2.23 -9.27
N GLY A 31 -3.66 -1.20 -8.50
CA GLY A 31 -4.76 -0.28 -8.86
C GLY A 31 -4.46 0.65 -10.04
N GLY A 32 -3.33 0.47 -10.72
CA GLY A 32 -2.93 1.22 -11.91
C GLY A 32 -1.44 1.56 -11.91
N LYS A 33 -0.93 2.02 -13.06
CA LYS A 33 0.46 2.47 -13.17
C LYS A 33 0.72 3.69 -12.28
N GLY A 34 1.84 3.68 -11.54
CA GLY A 34 2.18 4.73 -10.59
C GLY A 34 1.36 4.72 -9.30
N SER A 35 0.39 3.80 -9.13
CA SER A 35 -0.32 3.65 -7.85
C SER A 35 0.65 3.22 -6.73
N PRO A 36 0.30 3.46 -5.46
CA PRO A 36 1.14 3.03 -4.32
C PRO A 36 1.50 1.54 -4.36
N GLY A 37 0.55 0.69 -4.78
CA GLY A 37 0.79 -0.75 -4.93
C GLY A 37 1.77 -1.10 -6.04
N HIS A 38 1.72 -0.37 -7.18
CA HIS A 38 2.71 -0.54 -8.24
C HIS A 38 4.11 -0.14 -7.78
N VAL A 39 4.25 1.04 -7.18
CA VAL A 39 5.54 1.54 -6.67
C VAL A 39 6.13 0.61 -5.62
N ALA A 40 5.30 0.11 -4.68
CA ALA A 40 5.72 -0.86 -3.68
C ALA A 40 6.21 -2.17 -4.30
N GLY A 41 5.50 -2.68 -5.31
CA GLY A 41 5.88 -3.89 -6.03
C GLY A 41 7.19 -3.75 -6.80
N GLU A 42 7.39 -2.62 -7.49
CA GLU A 42 8.64 -2.35 -8.21
C GLU A 42 9.84 -2.15 -7.25
N LEU A 43 9.60 -1.51 -6.09
CA LEU A 43 10.62 -1.44 -5.05
C LEU A 43 10.99 -2.84 -4.56
N PHE A 44 10.00 -3.70 -4.32
CA PHE A 44 10.23 -5.08 -3.91
C PHE A 44 11.04 -5.87 -4.97
N LYS A 45 10.69 -5.75 -6.25
CA LYS A 45 11.44 -6.35 -7.36
C LYS A 45 12.89 -5.88 -7.37
N THR A 46 13.11 -4.57 -7.24
CA THR A 46 14.45 -3.96 -7.23
C THR A 46 15.30 -4.48 -6.07
N MET A 47 14.72 -4.57 -4.86
CA MET A 47 15.46 -4.99 -3.66
C MET A 47 15.74 -6.50 -3.61
N THR A 48 14.87 -7.32 -4.22
CA THR A 48 14.96 -8.79 -4.13
C THR A 48 15.50 -9.45 -5.40
N GLY A 49 15.48 -8.74 -6.53
CA GLY A 49 15.83 -9.28 -7.84
C GLY A 49 14.82 -10.33 -8.37
N VAL A 50 13.57 -10.32 -7.87
CA VAL A 50 12.50 -11.17 -8.41
C VAL A 50 11.95 -10.58 -9.70
N ASP A 51 11.57 -11.44 -10.64
CA ASP A 51 10.93 -11.05 -11.89
C ASP A 51 9.42 -11.37 -11.81
N MET A 52 8.61 -10.29 -11.79
CA MET A 52 7.14 -10.36 -11.75
C MET A 52 6.57 -9.46 -12.85
N ILE A 53 5.54 -9.95 -13.54
CA ILE A 53 4.83 -9.16 -14.56
C ILE A 53 3.84 -8.24 -13.89
N HIS A 54 3.95 -6.94 -14.11
CA HIS A 54 2.98 -5.98 -13.60
C HIS A 54 1.71 -5.95 -14.45
N VAL A 55 0.56 -6.15 -13.80
CA VAL A 55 -0.79 -6.10 -14.39
C VAL A 55 -1.55 -4.93 -13.77
N PRO A 56 -1.65 -3.77 -14.45
CA PRO A 56 -2.36 -2.61 -13.95
C PRO A 56 -3.88 -2.73 -14.15
N TYR A 57 -4.65 -2.36 -13.14
CA TYR A 57 -6.11 -2.29 -13.16
C TYR A 57 -6.60 -0.84 -13.01
N ARG A 58 -7.89 -0.61 -13.23
CA ARG A 58 -8.55 0.67 -12.96
C ARG A 58 -9.10 0.71 -11.51
N GLY A 59 -8.18 0.62 -10.53
CA GLY A 59 -8.50 0.63 -9.10
C GLY A 59 -8.35 -0.74 -8.43
N ASP A 60 -8.22 -0.70 -7.09
CA ASP A 60 -7.94 -1.88 -6.26
C ASP A 60 -9.09 -2.90 -6.24
N GLY A 61 -10.34 -2.48 -6.46
CA GLY A 61 -11.47 -3.39 -6.46
C GLY A 61 -11.40 -4.46 -7.57
N LEU A 62 -10.98 -4.06 -8.78
CA LEU A 62 -10.82 -4.99 -9.91
C LEU A 62 -9.59 -5.89 -9.72
N SER A 63 -8.48 -5.32 -9.25
CA SER A 63 -7.27 -6.10 -8.99
C SER A 63 -7.46 -7.14 -7.88
N LEU A 64 -8.24 -6.82 -6.84
CA LEU A 64 -8.60 -7.76 -5.78
C LEU A 64 -9.48 -8.90 -6.28
N ALA A 65 -10.43 -8.65 -7.17
CA ALA A 65 -11.28 -9.69 -7.75
C ALA A 65 -10.43 -10.74 -8.48
N ASP A 66 -9.47 -10.29 -9.30
CA ASP A 66 -8.58 -11.18 -10.04
C ASP A 66 -7.52 -11.84 -9.13
N LEU A 67 -7.10 -11.18 -8.06
CA LEU A 67 -6.23 -11.80 -7.06
C LEU A 67 -6.97 -12.93 -6.31
N ILE A 68 -8.22 -12.71 -5.92
CA ILE A 68 -9.05 -13.71 -5.23
C ILE A 68 -9.33 -14.91 -6.14
N SER A 69 -9.58 -14.68 -7.43
CA SER A 69 -9.82 -15.76 -8.41
C SER A 69 -8.55 -16.50 -8.85
N GLY A 70 -7.34 -15.97 -8.52
CA GLY A 70 -6.05 -16.54 -8.89
C GLY A 70 -5.54 -16.18 -10.29
N GLN A 71 -6.22 -15.28 -11.01
CA GLN A 71 -5.74 -14.77 -12.32
C GLN A 71 -4.41 -14.01 -12.17
N VAL A 72 -4.21 -13.35 -11.03
CA VAL A 72 -2.96 -12.78 -10.60
C VAL A 72 -2.54 -13.36 -9.25
N GLN A 73 -1.25 -13.39 -8.95
CA GLN A 73 -0.70 -14.16 -7.84
C GLN A 73 -0.38 -13.31 -6.62
N VAL A 74 -0.01 -12.04 -6.82
CA VAL A 74 0.45 -11.15 -5.74
C VAL A 74 -0.05 -9.72 -5.95
N MET A 75 -0.27 -9.01 -4.85
CA MET A 75 -0.60 -7.59 -4.84
C MET A 75 0.03 -6.90 -3.62
N PHE A 76 0.42 -5.65 -3.79
CA PHE A 76 0.75 -4.74 -2.69
C PHE A 76 -0.47 -3.83 -2.45
N GLY A 77 -1.51 -4.42 -1.87
CA GLY A 77 -2.80 -3.76 -1.68
C GLY A 77 -2.84 -2.84 -0.47
N VAL A 78 -3.91 -2.03 -0.40
CA VAL A 78 -4.19 -1.19 0.76
C VAL A 78 -5.04 -1.95 1.78
N MET A 79 -4.65 -1.88 3.05
CA MET A 79 -5.24 -2.69 4.13
C MET A 79 -6.78 -2.60 4.20
N PRO A 80 -7.42 -1.42 4.12
CA PRO A 80 -8.89 -1.34 4.20
C PRO A 80 -9.63 -2.16 3.15
N ALA A 81 -9.07 -2.30 1.96
CA ALA A 81 -9.70 -3.04 0.86
C ALA A 81 -9.54 -4.56 1.01
N SER A 82 -8.41 -5.01 1.56
CA SER A 82 -8.02 -6.43 1.59
C SER A 82 -8.38 -7.14 2.90
N LEU A 83 -8.50 -6.40 4.02
CA LEU A 83 -8.61 -6.94 5.37
C LEU A 83 -9.74 -7.99 5.53
N GLY A 84 -10.91 -7.71 4.95
CA GLY A 84 -12.04 -8.64 4.98
C GLY A 84 -11.75 -9.97 4.28
N TYR A 85 -11.04 -9.94 3.17
CA TYR A 85 -10.67 -11.14 2.41
C TYR A 85 -9.55 -11.92 3.08
N ILE A 86 -8.60 -11.23 3.73
CA ILE A 86 -7.54 -11.86 4.53
C ILE A 86 -8.15 -12.60 5.71
N ARG A 87 -9.05 -11.96 6.48
CA ARG A 87 -9.76 -12.58 7.60
C ARG A 87 -10.63 -13.75 7.20
N ALA A 88 -11.21 -13.70 6.01
CA ALA A 88 -11.99 -14.80 5.44
C ALA A 88 -11.13 -15.91 4.81
N GLY A 89 -9.80 -15.83 4.84
CA GLY A 89 -8.89 -16.79 4.23
C GLY A 89 -8.90 -16.82 2.71
N LYS A 90 -9.57 -15.85 2.06
CA LYS A 90 -9.58 -15.73 0.59
C LYS A 90 -8.29 -15.15 0.02
N LEU A 91 -7.54 -14.44 0.84
CA LEU A 91 -6.20 -13.95 0.56
C LEU A 91 -5.28 -14.28 1.72
N ARG A 92 -3.99 -14.37 1.45
CA ARG A 92 -2.96 -14.55 2.47
C ARG A 92 -2.08 -13.31 2.52
N ALA A 93 -2.07 -12.62 3.67
CA ALA A 93 -1.10 -11.57 3.93
C ALA A 93 0.26 -12.19 4.25
N LEU A 94 1.30 -11.78 3.54
CA LEU A 94 2.69 -12.19 3.79
C LEU A 94 3.42 -11.17 4.66
N ALA A 95 3.15 -9.89 4.45
CA ALA A 95 3.71 -8.79 5.24
C ALA A 95 2.91 -7.50 5.03
N SER A 96 3.05 -6.56 5.95
CA SER A 96 2.50 -5.21 5.87
C SER A 96 3.60 -4.15 5.76
N ALA A 97 3.28 -2.93 5.39
CA ALA A 97 4.25 -1.83 5.35
C ALA A 97 4.66 -1.37 6.76
N THR A 98 3.72 -1.41 7.71
CA THR A 98 3.91 -1.07 9.12
C THR A 98 3.17 -2.10 9.98
N ARG A 99 3.57 -2.28 11.24
CA ARG A 99 2.84 -3.14 12.17
C ARG A 99 1.37 -2.75 12.26
N GLN A 100 0.50 -3.76 12.22
CA GLN A 100 -0.94 -3.59 12.17
C GLN A 100 -1.60 -4.29 13.37
N GLU A 101 -2.32 -3.53 14.19
CA GLU A 101 -3.08 -4.10 15.33
C GLU A 101 -4.16 -5.08 14.87
N VAL A 102 -4.72 -4.87 13.67
CA VAL A 102 -5.77 -5.72 13.10
C VAL A 102 -5.28 -7.04 12.53
N LEU A 103 -3.97 -7.18 12.35
CA LEU A 103 -3.25 -8.39 11.89
C LEU A 103 -1.92 -8.51 12.66
N PRO A 104 -1.96 -8.77 13.97
CA PRO A 104 -0.77 -8.72 14.83
C PRO A 104 0.31 -9.74 14.46
N ASP A 105 -0.10 -10.87 13.88
CA ASP A 105 0.81 -11.95 13.47
C ASP A 105 1.46 -11.70 12.09
N VAL A 106 1.02 -10.66 11.35
CA VAL A 106 1.59 -10.33 10.04
C VAL A 106 2.80 -9.41 10.25
N PRO A 107 4.02 -9.87 9.88
CA PRO A 107 5.24 -9.07 10.01
C PRO A 107 5.24 -7.87 9.06
N THR A 108 6.22 -6.98 9.23
CA THR A 108 6.46 -5.92 8.24
C THR A 108 7.42 -6.39 7.16
N VAL A 109 7.29 -5.84 5.94
CA VAL A 109 8.25 -6.11 4.86
C VAL A 109 9.65 -5.69 5.27
N GLY A 110 9.78 -4.59 6.03
CA GLY A 110 11.06 -4.08 6.52
C GLY A 110 11.82 -5.02 7.46
N GLU A 111 11.14 -5.98 8.11
CA GLU A 111 11.79 -7.01 8.93
C GLU A 111 12.62 -7.99 8.08
N PHE A 112 12.25 -8.17 6.81
CA PHE A 112 12.94 -9.05 5.87
C PHE A 112 13.80 -8.29 4.86
N LEU A 113 13.41 -7.04 4.55
CA LEU A 113 14.06 -6.16 3.59
C LEU A 113 14.32 -4.80 4.25
N PRO A 114 15.41 -4.66 5.03
CA PRO A 114 15.76 -3.38 5.64
C PRO A 114 15.84 -2.27 4.60
N GLY A 115 15.19 -1.13 4.87
CA GLY A 115 15.10 -0.02 3.93
C GLY A 115 13.91 -0.09 2.96
N PHE A 116 13.05 -1.11 3.04
CA PHE A 116 11.79 -1.11 2.32
C PHE A 116 10.83 -0.08 2.92
N GLU A 117 10.69 1.06 2.25
CA GLU A 117 9.80 2.15 2.65
C GLU A 117 8.79 2.43 1.54
N ALA A 118 7.73 1.64 1.50
CA ALA A 118 6.59 1.87 0.62
C ALA A 118 5.30 1.74 1.41
N ARG A 119 4.53 2.83 1.48
CA ARG A 119 3.25 2.89 2.18
C ARG A 119 2.25 3.70 1.40
N GLY A 120 0.98 3.29 1.44
CA GLY A 120 -0.12 4.12 0.98
C GLY A 120 -0.55 5.09 2.07
N TRP A 121 -0.96 6.27 1.68
CA TRP A 121 -1.55 7.26 2.57
C TRP A 121 -2.70 7.99 1.88
N TYR A 122 -3.58 8.58 2.67
CA TYR A 122 -4.72 9.38 2.22
C TYR A 122 -4.68 10.72 2.90
N GLY A 123 -5.04 11.77 2.17
CA GLY A 123 -5.11 13.12 2.71
C GLY A 123 -6.21 13.94 2.05
N VAL A 124 -6.68 14.95 2.75
CA VAL A 124 -7.64 15.91 2.22
C VAL A 124 -6.91 17.13 1.71
N VAL A 125 -7.15 17.49 0.47
CA VAL A 125 -6.58 18.68 -0.16
C VAL A 125 -7.69 19.58 -0.70
N VAL A 126 -7.39 20.85 -0.85
CA VAL A 126 -8.29 21.86 -1.44
C VAL A 126 -7.61 22.51 -2.65
N PRO A 127 -8.37 23.07 -3.61
CA PRO A 127 -7.80 23.83 -4.71
C PRO A 127 -6.91 24.98 -4.22
N LYS A 128 -5.85 25.30 -4.97
CA LYS A 128 -4.84 26.32 -4.60
C LYS A 128 -5.45 27.69 -4.27
N ALA A 129 -6.54 28.06 -4.93
CA ALA A 129 -7.21 29.34 -4.74
C ALA A 129 -8.23 29.35 -3.57
N THR A 130 -8.34 28.27 -2.80
CA THR A 130 -9.22 28.23 -1.61
C THR A 130 -8.71 29.22 -0.56
N PRO A 131 -9.57 30.10 -0.02
CA PRO A 131 -9.19 31.03 1.03
C PRO A 131 -8.59 30.31 2.23
N VAL A 132 -7.53 30.89 2.82
CA VAL A 132 -6.78 30.27 3.93
C VAL A 132 -7.67 29.99 5.14
N GLU A 133 -8.67 30.82 5.39
CA GLU A 133 -9.65 30.67 6.47
C GLU A 133 -10.49 29.40 6.30
N ILE A 134 -10.92 29.11 5.05
CA ILE A 134 -11.67 27.88 4.74
C ILE A 134 -10.77 26.65 4.92
N ALA A 135 -9.56 26.70 4.41
CA ALA A 135 -8.60 25.60 4.58
C ALA A 135 -8.29 25.37 6.08
N GLY A 136 -8.11 26.45 6.85
CA GLY A 136 -7.90 26.38 8.30
C GLY A 136 -9.09 25.80 9.05
N LYS A 137 -10.32 26.20 8.70
CA LYS A 137 -11.54 25.66 9.29
C LYS A 137 -11.69 24.15 8.99
N LEU A 138 -11.48 23.74 7.74
CA LEU A 138 -11.50 22.33 7.36
C LEU A 138 -10.46 21.52 8.15
N ASN A 139 -9.24 22.03 8.26
CA ASN A 139 -8.19 21.35 9.03
C ASN A 139 -8.58 21.18 10.51
N GLN A 140 -9.15 22.23 11.13
CA GLN A 140 -9.63 22.17 12.51
C GLN A 140 -10.70 21.09 12.69
N GLU A 141 -11.73 21.07 11.83
CA GLU A 141 -12.84 20.11 11.92
C GLU A 141 -12.38 18.67 11.64
N ILE A 142 -11.49 18.48 10.65
CA ILE A 142 -10.92 17.17 10.35
C ILE A 142 -10.09 16.65 11.52
N ASN A 143 -9.20 17.49 12.09
CA ASN A 143 -8.40 17.09 13.25
C ASN A 143 -9.28 16.77 14.47
N ALA A 144 -10.36 17.53 14.70
CA ALA A 144 -11.34 17.22 15.75
C ALA A 144 -12.02 15.88 15.52
N ALA A 145 -12.42 15.58 14.27
CA ALA A 145 -13.03 14.31 13.91
C ALA A 145 -12.02 13.13 14.08
N LEU A 146 -10.75 13.33 13.71
CA LEU A 146 -9.70 12.33 13.90
C LEU A 146 -9.34 12.09 15.39
N ALA A 147 -9.59 13.07 16.25
CA ALA A 147 -9.43 12.94 17.70
C ALA A 147 -10.62 12.22 18.38
N ASP A 148 -11.77 12.13 17.70
CA ASP A 148 -12.95 11.42 18.24
C ASP A 148 -12.65 9.94 18.45
N PRO A 149 -12.95 9.38 19.67
CA PRO A 149 -12.63 7.99 19.97
C PRO A 149 -13.32 6.96 19.06
N LYS A 150 -14.56 7.25 18.61
CA LYS A 150 -15.31 6.35 17.74
C LYS A 150 -14.72 6.32 16.34
N MET A 151 -14.36 7.51 15.81
CA MET A 151 -13.69 7.64 14.53
C MET A 151 -12.33 6.94 14.55
N LYS A 152 -11.53 7.21 15.58
CA LYS A 152 -10.21 6.59 15.77
C LYS A 152 -10.31 5.06 15.83
N LYS A 153 -11.25 4.54 16.62
CA LYS A 153 -11.53 3.10 16.69
C LYS A 153 -11.89 2.54 15.31
N ARG A 154 -12.77 3.21 14.57
CA ARG A 154 -13.18 2.76 13.23
C ARG A 154 -12.03 2.72 12.24
N LEU A 155 -11.15 3.72 12.25
CA LEU A 155 -9.97 3.76 11.38
C LEU A 155 -8.97 2.65 11.75
N THR A 156 -8.74 2.44 13.05
CA THR A 156 -7.90 1.33 13.53
C THR A 156 -8.44 -0.03 13.10
N GLU A 157 -9.77 -0.25 13.20
CA GLU A 157 -10.42 -1.49 12.75
C GLU A 157 -10.25 -1.75 11.24
N LEU A 158 -10.00 -0.71 10.44
CA LEU A 158 -9.69 -0.78 9.02
C LEU A 158 -8.17 -0.91 8.73
N GLY A 159 -7.34 -0.94 9.77
CA GLY A 159 -5.88 -0.96 9.63
C GLY A 159 -5.30 0.38 9.17
N VAL A 160 -5.97 1.50 9.47
CA VAL A 160 -5.51 2.84 9.13
C VAL A 160 -4.97 3.53 10.38
N ALA A 161 -3.70 3.94 10.33
CA ALA A 161 -3.12 4.80 11.36
C ALA A 161 -3.54 6.26 11.13
N VAL A 162 -3.97 6.93 12.20
CA VAL A 162 -4.36 8.34 12.17
C VAL A 162 -3.13 9.23 12.24
N PHE A 163 -3.06 10.19 11.34
CA PHE A 163 -2.02 11.21 11.31
C PHE A 163 -2.68 12.61 11.28
N ALA A 164 -2.88 13.19 12.46
CA ALA A 164 -3.39 14.55 12.60
C ALA A 164 -2.22 15.55 12.54
N GLY A 165 -2.43 16.72 11.92
CA GLY A 165 -1.39 17.73 11.80
C GLY A 165 -1.90 19.02 11.17
N SER A 166 -1.01 19.99 11.02
CA SER A 166 -1.27 21.26 10.34
C SER A 166 -1.20 21.07 8.81
N PRO A 167 -1.78 22.01 8.02
CA PRO A 167 -1.56 22.05 6.57
C PRO A 167 -0.09 22.10 6.17
N ALA A 168 0.75 22.77 6.96
CA ALA A 168 2.20 22.85 6.72
C ALA A 168 2.90 21.50 6.93
N ASP A 169 2.55 20.77 8.00
CA ASP A 169 3.07 19.42 8.25
C ASP A 169 2.70 18.47 7.11
N PHE A 170 1.46 18.56 6.63
CA PHE A 170 1.00 17.74 5.51
C PHE A 170 1.69 18.12 4.20
N GLY A 171 1.90 19.42 3.95
CA GLY A 171 2.67 19.89 2.80
C GLY A 171 4.11 19.38 2.80
N LYS A 172 4.78 19.39 3.96
CA LYS A 172 6.12 18.80 4.12
C LYS A 172 6.10 17.29 3.87
N PHE A 173 5.12 16.59 4.44
CA PHE A 173 4.95 15.15 4.24
C PHE A 173 4.78 14.80 2.76
N ILE A 174 3.95 15.55 2.01
CA ILE A 174 3.77 15.36 0.55
C ILE A 174 5.11 15.54 -0.19
N ALA A 175 5.90 16.58 0.16
CA ALA A 175 7.19 16.81 -0.47
C ALA A 175 8.16 15.65 -0.22
N ASP A 176 8.27 15.20 1.02
CA ASP A 176 9.15 14.10 1.43
C ASP A 176 8.75 12.77 0.71
N GLU A 177 7.45 12.44 0.68
CA GLU A 177 6.95 11.24 -0.01
C GLU A 177 7.09 11.33 -1.54
N THR A 178 6.95 12.53 -2.12
CA THR A 178 7.19 12.78 -3.54
C THR A 178 8.66 12.51 -3.91
N GLU A 179 9.60 12.99 -3.10
CA GLU A 179 11.03 12.74 -3.34
C GLU A 179 11.38 11.24 -3.25
N LYS A 180 10.85 10.54 -2.22
CA LYS A 180 11.03 9.09 -2.07
C LYS A 180 10.45 8.33 -3.26
N GLY A 181 9.20 8.62 -3.62
CA GLY A 181 8.52 7.98 -4.75
C GLY A 181 9.25 8.21 -6.08
N ALA A 182 9.76 9.42 -6.32
CA ALA A 182 10.50 9.74 -7.52
C ALA A 182 11.77 8.88 -7.69
N LYS A 183 12.47 8.57 -6.59
CA LYS A 183 13.65 7.69 -6.62
C LYS A 183 13.27 6.27 -7.07
N VAL A 184 12.18 5.72 -6.52
CA VAL A 184 11.68 4.38 -6.90
C VAL A 184 11.20 4.36 -8.34
N ILE A 185 10.39 5.34 -8.75
CA ILE A 185 9.87 5.47 -10.12
C ILE A 185 11.02 5.52 -11.13
N LYS A 186 12.07 6.31 -10.85
CA LYS A 186 13.25 6.42 -11.71
C LYS A 186 14.02 5.10 -11.78
N SER A 187 14.28 4.45 -10.65
CA SER A 187 15.05 3.18 -10.63
C SER A 187 14.29 2.04 -11.29
N ALA A 188 12.96 1.99 -11.16
CA ALA A 188 12.10 0.99 -11.78
C ALA A 188 11.76 1.29 -13.26
N GLY A 189 12.17 2.44 -13.80
CA GLY A 189 11.88 2.83 -15.19
C GLY A 189 10.39 3.03 -15.47
N ILE A 190 9.59 3.37 -14.45
CA ILE A 190 8.15 3.63 -14.58
C ILE A 190 7.98 4.93 -15.39
N LYS A 191 7.30 4.85 -16.53
CA LYS A 191 7.00 6.02 -17.38
C LYS A 191 5.57 6.49 -17.15
N PRO A 192 5.31 7.82 -17.23
CA PRO A 192 3.95 8.36 -17.27
C PRO A 192 3.17 7.77 -18.44
N GLU A 193 1.85 7.66 -18.28
CA GLU A 193 0.92 7.38 -19.38
C GLU A 193 0.55 8.66 -20.13
#